data_443a5d5387fdd3f64782bb554a667173
#
_entry.id   443a5d5387fdd3f64782bb554a667173
#
_cell.length_a   1.000
_cell.length_b   1.000
_cell.length_c   1.000
_cell.angle_alpha   90.00
_cell.angle_beta   90.00
_cell.angle_gamma   90.00
#
_symmetry.space_group_name_H-M   'P 1'
#
loop_
_entity.id
_entity.type
_entity.pdbx_description
1 polymer ?
#
loop_
_entity_poly.entity_id
_entity_poly.type
_entity_poly.pdbx_seq_one_letter_code
_entity_poly.pdbx_strand_id
1 'polypeptide(L)'
;LEKLIQVALVEDHADIRQGLSYIINSTAGFDCTAYSTAEEALQKIFEDNCDVILMDINLPGMSGIDCTRLMKEKCPGLPIMMCTAYEDDENIFKALSAGAKGYILKRAAGDMLIEAIRDLHDGGSPMSSSIARRVVESFQNGGKKSKDDYDLTGREKEILELLSQGFRNKQIAEKLFLSPHTIRTHIYNIYEKLHVQNRVEALNKMAGRV
;
A
#
# COMPACT_ATOMS: atom_id res chain seq x y z
N LEU A 1 0.55 -34.37 15.52
CA LEU A 1 0.97 -32.97 15.72
C LEU A 1 0.23 -32.16 14.69
N GLU A 2 -0.61 -31.20 15.14
CA GLU A 2 -1.21 -30.26 14.20
C GLU A 2 -0.11 -29.47 13.50
N LYS A 3 -0.19 -29.36 12.18
CA LYS A 3 0.79 -28.59 11.37
C LYS A 3 0.64 -27.12 11.76
N LEU A 4 1.76 -26.46 12.14
CA LEU A 4 1.78 -25.03 12.42
C LEU A 4 1.55 -24.25 11.13
N ILE A 5 0.78 -23.18 11.20
CA ILE A 5 0.66 -22.21 10.10
C ILE A 5 1.97 -21.39 10.05
N GLN A 6 2.70 -21.50 8.95
CA GLN A 6 3.95 -20.77 8.72
C GLN A 6 3.65 -19.38 8.18
N VAL A 7 3.95 -18.36 8.98
CA VAL A 7 3.68 -16.95 8.67
C VAL A 7 4.98 -16.24 8.31
N ALA A 8 5.03 -15.64 7.13
CA ALA A 8 6.10 -14.71 6.77
C ALA A 8 5.66 -13.28 7.04
N LEU A 9 6.41 -12.55 7.86
CA LEU A 9 6.17 -11.14 8.16
C LEU A 9 7.24 -10.27 7.49
N VAL A 10 6.84 -9.30 6.64
CA VAL A 10 7.74 -8.35 5.99
C VAL A 10 7.46 -6.96 6.50
N GLU A 11 8.40 -6.41 7.30
CA GLU A 11 8.26 -5.15 8.04
C GLU A 11 9.62 -4.54 8.29
N ASP A 12 9.85 -3.29 7.91
CA ASP A 12 11.16 -2.62 8.08
C ASP A 12 11.38 -2.08 9.50
N HIS A 13 10.33 -1.62 10.17
CA HIS A 13 10.44 -1.08 11.52
C HIS A 13 10.69 -2.18 12.55
N ALA A 14 11.86 -2.18 13.16
CA ALA A 14 12.31 -3.25 14.07
C ALA A 14 11.35 -3.50 15.24
N ASP A 15 10.85 -2.45 15.90
CA ASP A 15 9.96 -2.57 17.06
C ASP A 15 8.61 -3.18 16.67
N ILE A 16 8.05 -2.77 15.53
CA ILE A 16 6.78 -3.30 15.01
C ILE A 16 6.98 -4.76 14.58
N ARG A 17 8.05 -5.05 13.85
CA ARG A 17 8.40 -6.40 13.42
C ARG A 17 8.55 -7.36 14.61
N GLN A 18 9.27 -6.94 15.65
CA GLN A 18 9.43 -7.74 16.86
C GLN A 18 8.09 -7.94 17.58
N GLY A 19 7.30 -6.88 17.75
CA GLY A 19 6.00 -6.95 18.40
C GLY A 19 5.03 -7.89 17.70
N LEU A 20 4.87 -7.78 16.38
CA LEU A 20 4.00 -8.65 15.59
C LEU A 20 4.50 -10.10 15.60
N SER A 21 5.81 -10.32 15.41
CA SER A 21 6.40 -11.66 15.48
C SER A 21 6.20 -12.30 16.86
N TYR A 22 6.32 -11.52 17.93
CA TYR A 22 6.08 -12.02 19.28
C TYR A 22 4.62 -12.45 19.48
N ILE A 23 3.65 -11.66 19.02
CA ILE A 23 2.22 -12.00 19.11
C ILE A 23 1.94 -13.31 18.36
N ILE A 24 2.46 -13.45 17.14
CA ILE A 24 2.22 -14.63 16.29
C ILE A 24 2.87 -15.86 16.94
N ASN A 25 4.15 -15.80 17.30
CA ASN A 25 4.89 -16.93 17.89
C ASN A 25 4.41 -17.32 19.29
N SER A 26 3.77 -16.39 20.01
CA SER A 26 3.19 -16.69 21.34
C SER A 26 1.83 -17.38 21.24
N THR A 27 1.26 -17.45 20.04
CA THR A 27 -0.07 -18.07 19.81
C THR A 27 0.12 -19.50 19.34
N ALA A 28 -0.52 -20.46 20.02
CA ALA A 28 -0.45 -21.86 19.64
C ALA A 28 -0.97 -22.09 18.22
N GLY A 29 -0.25 -22.89 17.44
CA GLY A 29 -0.62 -23.22 16.06
C GLY A 29 0.01 -22.31 14.99
N PHE A 30 0.85 -21.37 15.37
CA PHE A 30 1.54 -20.47 14.44
C PHE A 30 3.05 -20.46 14.66
N ASP A 31 3.79 -20.21 13.58
CA ASP A 31 5.23 -19.95 13.59
C ASP A 31 5.53 -18.81 12.61
N CYS A 32 6.35 -17.84 13.01
CA CYS A 32 6.60 -16.62 12.27
C CYS A 32 8.06 -16.42 11.93
N THR A 33 8.37 -16.37 10.65
CA THR A 33 9.65 -15.89 10.13
C THR A 33 9.51 -14.44 9.67
N ALA A 34 10.41 -13.56 10.13
CA ALA A 34 10.31 -12.12 9.85
C ALA A 34 11.48 -11.63 8.99
N TYR A 35 11.17 -10.76 8.03
CA TYR A 35 12.07 -10.13 7.08
C TYR A 35 12.02 -8.62 7.22
N SER A 36 13.15 -7.96 6.98
CA SER A 36 13.26 -6.50 7.11
C SER A 36 13.08 -5.75 5.79
N THR A 37 13.15 -6.45 4.66
CA THR A 37 13.02 -5.88 3.31
C THR A 37 12.25 -6.81 2.39
N ALA A 38 11.65 -6.23 1.35
CA ALA A 38 10.96 -6.97 0.30
C ALA A 38 11.91 -7.89 -0.46
N GLU A 39 13.13 -7.43 -0.72
CA GLU A 39 14.16 -8.17 -1.44
C GLU A 39 14.59 -9.44 -0.69
N GLU A 40 14.79 -9.32 0.63
CA GLU A 40 15.11 -10.47 1.49
C GLU A 40 13.97 -11.50 1.47
N ALA A 41 12.73 -11.03 1.62
CA ALA A 41 11.55 -11.89 1.58
C ALA A 41 11.41 -12.62 0.23
N LEU A 42 11.61 -11.94 -0.91
CA LEU A 42 11.54 -12.53 -2.24
C LEU A 42 12.56 -13.64 -2.48
N GLN A 43 13.72 -13.56 -1.84
CA GLN A 43 14.77 -14.56 -1.96
C GLN A 43 14.48 -15.82 -1.15
N LYS A 44 13.93 -15.67 0.06
CA LYS A 44 13.85 -16.75 1.04
C LYS A 44 12.46 -17.39 1.16
N ILE A 45 11.39 -16.64 0.91
CA ILE A 45 10.02 -17.06 1.24
C ILE A 45 9.57 -18.34 0.55
N PHE A 46 10.12 -18.63 -0.63
CA PHE A 46 9.82 -19.86 -1.37
C PHE A 46 10.59 -21.07 -0.84
N GLU A 47 11.73 -20.85 -0.15
CA GLU A 47 12.51 -21.87 0.51
C GLU A 47 11.94 -22.19 1.89
N ASP A 48 11.39 -21.16 2.59
CA ASP A 48 10.87 -21.25 3.94
C ASP A 48 9.45 -21.85 4.00
N ASN A 49 8.85 -22.21 2.84
CA ASN A 49 7.53 -22.87 2.74
C ASN A 49 6.44 -22.18 3.57
N CYS A 50 6.33 -20.87 3.48
CA CYS A 50 5.30 -20.12 4.21
C CYS A 50 3.89 -20.41 3.67
N ASP A 51 2.93 -20.49 4.58
CA ASP A 51 1.51 -20.68 4.26
C ASP A 51 0.80 -19.33 4.04
N VAL A 52 1.25 -18.26 4.71
CA VAL A 52 0.64 -16.90 4.69
C VAL A 52 1.71 -15.82 4.76
N ILE A 53 1.50 -14.72 4.05
CA ILE A 53 2.38 -13.54 4.11
C ILE A 53 1.64 -12.33 4.68
N LEU A 54 2.26 -11.68 5.65
CA LEU A 54 1.94 -10.33 6.11
C LEU A 54 2.95 -9.36 5.51
N MET A 55 2.48 -8.37 4.75
CA MET A 55 3.32 -7.47 3.97
C MET A 55 3.04 -6.02 4.34
N ASP A 56 4.04 -5.28 4.81
CA ASP A 56 3.92 -3.82 4.85
C ASP A 56 4.05 -3.21 3.45
N ILE A 57 3.37 -2.10 3.22
CA ILE A 57 3.43 -1.36 1.95
C ILE A 57 4.74 -0.60 1.84
N ASN A 58 5.10 0.12 2.91
CA ASN A 58 6.25 1.03 2.90
C ASN A 58 7.53 0.35 3.37
N LEU A 59 8.12 -0.40 2.47
CA LEU A 59 9.42 -1.00 2.69
C LEU A 59 10.51 -0.17 1.99
N PRO A 60 11.74 -0.11 2.53
CA PRO A 60 12.86 0.53 1.85
C PRO A 60 13.24 -0.26 0.58
N GLY A 61 13.54 0.45 -0.49
CA GLY A 61 13.84 -0.17 -1.80
C GLY A 61 12.56 -0.53 -2.54
N MET A 62 12.23 -1.80 -2.61
CA MET A 62 11.01 -2.28 -3.26
C MET A 62 9.80 -2.12 -2.35
N SER A 63 8.72 -1.54 -2.87
CA SER A 63 7.45 -1.44 -2.12
C SER A 63 6.82 -2.82 -1.88
N GLY A 64 6.06 -2.96 -0.77
CA GLY A 64 5.32 -4.19 -0.49
C GLY A 64 4.27 -4.53 -1.56
N ILE A 65 3.73 -3.52 -2.25
CA ILE A 65 2.79 -3.72 -3.38
C ILE A 65 3.52 -4.36 -4.58
N ASP A 66 4.70 -3.86 -4.93
CA ASP A 66 5.49 -4.43 -6.03
C ASP A 66 6.01 -5.81 -5.68
N CYS A 67 6.44 -6.02 -4.43
CA CYS A 67 6.82 -7.32 -3.92
C CYS A 67 5.65 -8.32 -4.02
N THR A 68 4.45 -7.91 -3.62
CA THR A 68 3.22 -8.73 -3.73
C THR A 68 2.97 -9.13 -5.18
N ARG A 69 3.08 -8.20 -6.13
CA ARG A 69 2.91 -8.49 -7.56
C ARG A 69 3.90 -9.56 -8.04
N LEU A 70 5.19 -9.39 -7.75
CA LEU A 70 6.23 -10.35 -8.13
C LEU A 70 6.04 -11.72 -7.48
N MET A 71 5.64 -11.77 -6.21
CA MET A 71 5.33 -13.03 -5.53
C MET A 71 4.15 -13.75 -6.17
N LYS A 72 3.11 -12.99 -6.55
CA LYS A 72 1.92 -13.54 -7.23
C LYS A 72 2.20 -14.02 -8.65
N GLU A 73 3.12 -13.41 -9.36
CA GLU A 73 3.59 -13.94 -10.67
C GLU A 73 4.25 -15.30 -10.53
N LYS A 74 5.04 -15.51 -9.46
CA LYS A 74 5.71 -16.79 -9.20
C LYS A 74 4.82 -17.84 -8.56
N CYS A 75 3.96 -17.42 -7.62
CA CYS A 75 3.07 -18.29 -6.87
C CYS A 75 1.68 -17.63 -6.71
N PRO A 76 0.78 -17.76 -7.71
CA PRO A 76 -0.56 -17.13 -7.70
C PRO A 76 -1.41 -17.55 -6.50
N GLY A 77 -1.22 -18.77 -6.00
CA GLY A 77 -1.98 -19.33 -4.87
C GLY A 77 -1.60 -18.75 -3.50
N LEU A 78 -0.40 -18.22 -3.33
CA LEU A 78 0.14 -17.80 -2.03
C LEU A 78 -0.71 -16.69 -1.38
N PRO A 79 -1.29 -16.90 -0.19
CA PRO A 79 -2.11 -15.90 0.48
C PRO A 79 -1.25 -14.75 1.01
N ILE A 80 -1.53 -13.52 0.57
CA ILE A 80 -0.82 -12.30 0.99
C ILE A 80 -1.85 -11.31 1.52
N MET A 81 -1.60 -10.79 2.73
CA MET A 81 -2.38 -9.72 3.35
C MET A 81 -1.48 -8.52 3.61
N MET A 82 -1.96 -7.34 3.25
CA MET A 82 -1.28 -6.10 3.64
C MET A 82 -1.51 -5.81 5.12
N CYS A 83 -0.44 -5.50 5.84
CA CYS A 83 -0.47 -5.08 7.24
C CYS A 83 0.28 -3.74 7.34
N THR A 84 -0.44 -2.63 7.30
CA THR A 84 0.16 -1.31 7.09
C THR A 84 -0.47 -0.21 7.92
N ALA A 85 0.20 0.92 8.05
CA ALA A 85 -0.37 2.13 8.66
C ALA A 85 -1.26 2.92 7.69
N TYR A 86 -1.23 2.61 6.40
CA TYR A 86 -1.93 3.36 5.35
C TYR A 86 -3.35 2.88 5.15
N GLU A 87 -4.28 3.83 5.03
CA GLU A 87 -5.71 3.57 4.77
C GLU A 87 -6.26 4.41 3.61
N ASP A 88 -5.39 4.96 2.76
CA ASP A 88 -5.81 5.70 1.57
C ASP A 88 -6.28 4.75 0.45
N ASP A 89 -7.28 5.23 -0.31
CA ASP A 89 -7.98 4.42 -1.31
C ASP A 89 -7.05 3.94 -2.43
N GLU A 90 -6.02 4.73 -2.77
CA GLU A 90 -5.08 4.41 -3.83
C GLU A 90 -4.22 3.18 -3.48
N ASN A 91 -3.66 3.16 -2.26
CA ASN A 91 -2.85 2.05 -1.80
C ASN A 91 -3.68 0.78 -1.58
N ILE A 92 -4.92 0.91 -1.06
CA ILE A 92 -5.84 -0.23 -0.93
C ILE A 92 -6.10 -0.86 -2.30
N PHE A 93 -6.47 -0.04 -3.29
CA PHE A 93 -6.80 -0.54 -4.63
C PHE A 93 -5.58 -1.14 -5.32
N LYS A 94 -4.40 -0.50 -5.26
CA LYS A 94 -3.15 -1.02 -5.82
C LYS A 94 -2.75 -2.36 -5.22
N ALA A 95 -2.86 -2.49 -3.90
CA ALA A 95 -2.51 -3.72 -3.19
C ALA A 95 -3.43 -4.90 -3.61
N LEU A 96 -4.74 -4.68 -3.63
CA LEU A 96 -5.70 -5.69 -4.07
C LEU A 96 -5.51 -6.05 -5.55
N SER A 97 -5.24 -5.05 -6.40
CA SER A 97 -4.94 -5.27 -7.83
C SER A 97 -3.61 -6.01 -8.05
N ALA A 98 -2.64 -5.87 -7.15
CA ALA A 98 -1.40 -6.63 -7.16
C ALA A 98 -1.59 -8.09 -6.69
N GLY A 99 -2.79 -8.45 -6.20
CA GLY A 99 -3.17 -9.80 -5.79
C GLY A 99 -3.19 -10.03 -4.28
N ALA A 100 -3.08 -9.00 -3.45
CA ALA A 100 -3.33 -9.15 -2.02
C ALA A 100 -4.76 -9.62 -1.78
N LYS A 101 -4.95 -10.60 -0.90
CA LYS A 101 -6.25 -11.16 -0.55
C LYS A 101 -6.86 -10.52 0.71
N GLY A 102 -6.05 -9.80 1.51
CA GLY A 102 -6.51 -9.15 2.72
C GLY A 102 -5.80 -7.81 2.93
N TYR A 103 -6.39 -6.98 3.80
CA TYR A 103 -5.84 -5.67 4.14
C TYR A 103 -6.22 -5.28 5.56
N ILE A 104 -5.26 -5.18 6.45
CA ILE A 104 -5.47 -4.75 7.82
C ILE A 104 -4.57 -3.55 8.16
N LEU A 105 -5.08 -2.71 9.07
CA LEU A 105 -4.29 -1.60 9.59
C LEU A 105 -3.48 -2.05 10.80
N LYS A 106 -2.21 -1.68 10.89
CA LYS A 106 -1.32 -2.02 12.02
C LYS A 106 -1.92 -1.66 13.39
N ARG A 107 -2.68 -0.55 13.47
CA ARG A 107 -3.37 -0.13 14.69
C ARG A 107 -4.47 -1.11 15.15
N ALA A 108 -5.05 -1.88 14.24
CA ALA A 108 -6.09 -2.87 14.52
C ALA A 108 -5.52 -4.30 14.65
N ALA A 109 -4.24 -4.50 14.35
CA ALA A 109 -3.63 -5.82 14.29
C ALA A 109 -3.56 -6.49 15.67
N GLY A 110 -3.43 -5.74 16.78
CA GLY A 110 -3.28 -6.32 18.11
C GLY A 110 -4.41 -7.29 18.49
N ASP A 111 -5.66 -6.91 18.21
CA ASP A 111 -6.84 -7.69 18.60
C ASP A 111 -7.31 -8.66 17.49
N MET A 112 -7.01 -8.37 16.23
CA MET A 112 -7.57 -9.09 15.08
C MET A 112 -6.53 -9.88 14.27
N LEU A 113 -5.24 -9.73 14.55
CA LEU A 113 -4.17 -10.26 13.71
C LEU A 113 -4.25 -11.78 13.53
N ILE A 114 -4.40 -12.51 14.63
CA ILE A 114 -4.40 -13.98 14.63
C ILE A 114 -5.62 -14.53 13.89
N GLU A 115 -6.80 -13.94 14.13
CA GLU A 115 -8.02 -14.31 13.40
C GLU A 115 -7.88 -14.00 11.91
N ALA A 116 -7.33 -12.85 11.54
CA ALA A 116 -7.10 -12.47 10.16
C ALA A 116 -6.10 -13.39 9.44
N ILE A 117 -5.03 -13.83 10.13
CA ILE A 117 -4.08 -14.81 9.58
C ILE A 117 -4.78 -16.13 9.32
N ARG A 118 -5.60 -16.61 10.26
CA ARG A 118 -6.35 -17.87 10.12
C ARG A 118 -7.37 -17.78 8.99
N ASP A 119 -8.17 -16.71 8.96
CA ASP A 119 -9.14 -16.48 7.88
C ASP A 119 -8.46 -16.45 6.51
N LEU A 120 -7.32 -15.76 6.41
CA LEU A 120 -6.53 -15.72 5.17
C LEU A 120 -5.98 -17.08 4.76
N HIS A 121 -5.47 -17.87 5.72
CA HIS A 121 -4.99 -19.23 5.51
C HIS A 121 -6.10 -20.15 4.98
N ASP A 122 -7.30 -20.03 5.54
CA ASP A 122 -8.49 -20.82 5.17
C ASP A 122 -9.15 -20.34 3.86
N GLY A 123 -8.55 -19.34 3.19
CA GLY A 123 -8.97 -18.86 1.88
C GLY A 123 -9.89 -17.64 1.90
N GLY A 124 -10.14 -17.05 3.07
CA GLY A 124 -10.90 -15.82 3.24
C GLY A 124 -10.15 -14.57 2.77
N SER A 125 -10.77 -13.42 3.00
CA SER A 125 -10.24 -12.10 2.62
C SER A 125 -10.40 -11.12 3.77
N PRO A 126 -9.59 -11.24 4.83
CA PRO A 126 -9.71 -10.42 6.02
C PRO A 126 -9.49 -8.94 5.72
N MET A 127 -10.44 -8.12 6.13
CA MET A 127 -10.38 -6.66 6.02
C MET A 127 -11.02 -6.03 7.23
N SER A 128 -10.45 -4.93 7.74
CA SER A 128 -11.16 -4.12 8.73
C SER A 128 -12.42 -3.51 8.09
N SER A 129 -13.46 -3.24 8.90
CA SER A 129 -14.72 -2.68 8.40
C SER A 129 -14.54 -1.36 7.63
N SER A 130 -13.56 -0.54 8.03
CA SER A 130 -13.22 0.70 7.32
C SER A 130 -12.64 0.43 5.93
N ILE A 131 -11.77 -0.55 5.80
CA ILE A 131 -11.17 -0.96 4.51
C ILE A 131 -12.23 -1.59 3.60
N ALA A 132 -13.04 -2.51 4.12
CA ALA A 132 -14.12 -3.14 3.34
C ALA A 132 -15.10 -2.09 2.78
N ARG A 133 -15.47 -1.07 3.58
CA ARG A 133 -16.30 0.05 3.11
C ARG A 133 -15.63 0.79 1.95
N ARG A 134 -14.37 1.17 2.07
CA ARG A 134 -13.63 1.88 1.00
C ARG A 134 -13.54 1.06 -0.29
N VAL A 135 -13.34 -0.25 -0.17
CA VAL A 135 -13.36 -1.16 -1.32
C VAL A 135 -14.73 -1.13 -2.00
N VAL A 136 -15.84 -1.22 -1.25
CA VAL A 136 -17.20 -1.14 -1.82
C VAL A 136 -17.47 0.22 -2.45
N GLU A 137 -17.09 1.32 -1.78
CA GLU A 137 -17.25 2.69 -2.31
C GLU A 137 -16.44 2.89 -3.60
N SER A 138 -15.24 2.31 -3.70
CA SER A 138 -14.43 2.37 -4.93
C SER A 138 -15.11 1.67 -6.11
N PHE A 139 -15.79 0.55 -5.88
CA PHE A 139 -16.58 -0.13 -6.91
C PHE A 139 -17.84 0.65 -7.31
N GLN A 140 -18.51 1.27 -6.34
CA GLN A 140 -19.70 2.09 -6.60
C GLN A 140 -19.35 3.36 -7.38
N ASN A 141 -18.19 3.95 -7.10
CA ASN A 141 -17.65 5.13 -7.82
C ASN A 141 -16.93 4.74 -9.12
N GLY A 142 -16.57 3.49 -9.29
CA GLY A 142 -15.77 2.94 -10.40
C GLY A 142 -16.45 2.92 -11.78
N GLY A 143 -17.69 3.43 -11.87
CA GLY A 143 -18.37 3.62 -13.17
C GLY A 143 -18.08 4.95 -13.87
N LYS A 144 -17.33 5.85 -13.25
CA LYS A 144 -17.01 7.17 -13.81
C LYS A 144 -15.52 7.52 -13.71
N LYS A 145 -14.64 6.64 -14.18
CA LYS A 145 -13.34 7.13 -14.65
C LYS A 145 -13.60 7.90 -15.95
N SER A 146 -13.70 9.22 -15.85
CA SER A 146 -13.47 10.06 -17.02
C SER A 146 -12.08 9.73 -17.56
N LYS A 147 -11.91 9.68 -18.87
CA LYS A 147 -10.64 9.38 -19.56
C LYS A 147 -9.46 10.29 -19.17
N ASP A 148 -9.68 11.24 -18.28
CA ASP A 148 -8.76 12.29 -17.82
C ASP A 148 -8.40 12.22 -16.32
N ASP A 149 -8.77 11.16 -15.59
CA ASP A 149 -8.45 11.05 -14.17
C ASP A 149 -7.05 10.42 -14.00
N TYR A 150 -6.04 11.25 -14.17
CA TYR A 150 -4.67 10.97 -13.78
C TYR A 150 -4.64 10.84 -12.26
N ASP A 151 -4.52 9.71 -11.72
CA ASP A 151 -4.48 9.21 -10.33
C ASP A 151 -3.86 10.18 -9.26
N LEU A 152 -4.28 11.45 -9.35
CA LEU A 152 -3.82 12.54 -8.48
C LEU A 152 -4.61 12.54 -7.18
N THR A 153 -3.89 12.51 -6.06
CA THR A 153 -4.49 12.68 -4.73
C THR A 153 -5.19 14.04 -4.60
N GLY A 154 -6.10 14.18 -3.64
CA GLY A 154 -6.77 15.47 -3.38
C GLY A 154 -5.78 16.61 -3.16
N ARG A 155 -4.65 16.32 -2.49
CA ARG A 155 -3.59 17.30 -2.24
C ARG A 155 -2.81 17.67 -3.52
N GLU A 156 -2.57 16.72 -4.38
CA GLU A 156 -1.93 16.96 -5.68
C GLU A 156 -2.85 17.74 -6.62
N LYS A 157 -4.14 17.47 -6.61
CA LYS A 157 -5.15 18.26 -7.36
C LYS A 157 -5.17 19.72 -6.89
N GLU A 158 -5.18 19.96 -5.57
CA GLU A 158 -5.13 21.30 -5.00
C GLU A 158 -3.84 22.06 -5.37
N ILE A 159 -2.70 21.39 -5.30
CA ILE A 159 -1.42 21.97 -5.71
C ILE A 159 -1.40 22.29 -7.21
N LEU A 160 -1.91 21.38 -8.04
CA LEU A 160 -1.96 21.55 -9.48
C LEU A 160 -2.91 22.69 -9.88
N GLU A 161 -4.03 22.86 -9.16
CA GLU A 161 -4.91 24.02 -9.34
C GLU A 161 -4.21 25.35 -9.01
N LEU A 162 -3.48 25.41 -7.88
CA LEU A 162 -2.70 26.59 -7.53
C LEU A 162 -1.57 26.86 -8.54
N LEU A 163 -0.96 25.81 -9.09
CA LEU A 163 -0.03 25.93 -10.20
C LEU A 163 -0.72 26.52 -11.45
N SER A 164 -1.94 26.10 -11.78
CA SER A 164 -2.69 26.63 -12.93
C SER A 164 -3.03 28.12 -12.77
N GLN A 165 -3.27 28.57 -11.55
CA GLN A 165 -3.50 29.97 -11.20
C GLN A 165 -2.23 30.83 -11.20
N GLY A 166 -1.05 30.25 -11.49
CA GLY A 166 0.20 30.99 -11.62
C GLY A 166 1.03 31.09 -10.35
N PHE A 167 0.61 30.50 -9.22
CA PHE A 167 1.38 30.57 -7.97
C PHE A 167 2.73 29.84 -8.10
N ARG A 168 3.77 30.43 -7.47
CA ARG A 168 5.10 29.82 -7.34
C ARG A 168 5.15 28.85 -6.15
N ASN A 169 6.06 27.89 -6.16
CA ASN A 169 6.19 26.86 -5.12
C ASN A 169 6.22 27.44 -3.68
N LYS A 170 6.90 28.58 -3.48
CA LYS A 170 6.93 29.25 -2.16
C LYS A 170 5.55 29.77 -1.73
N GLN A 171 4.81 30.38 -2.64
CA GLN A 171 3.46 30.91 -2.39
C GLN A 171 2.45 29.77 -2.13
N ILE A 172 2.61 28.64 -2.84
CA ILE A 172 1.83 27.44 -2.59
C ILE A 172 2.13 26.87 -1.20
N ALA A 173 3.40 26.83 -0.83
CA ALA A 173 3.83 26.37 0.50
C ALA A 173 3.21 27.22 1.62
N GLU A 174 3.22 28.54 1.48
CA GLU A 174 2.58 29.48 2.42
C GLU A 174 1.06 29.26 2.51
N LYS A 175 0.38 29.18 1.34
CA LYS A 175 -1.07 28.99 1.29
C LYS A 175 -1.53 27.66 1.91
N LEU A 176 -0.75 26.62 1.76
CA LEU A 176 -1.08 25.27 2.18
C LEU A 176 -0.47 24.88 3.53
N PHE A 177 0.23 25.82 4.19
CA PHE A 177 0.93 25.61 5.45
C PHE A 177 1.91 24.43 5.42
N LEU A 178 2.64 24.28 4.30
CA LEU A 178 3.64 23.24 4.08
C LEU A 178 5.05 23.83 3.87
N SER A 179 6.06 22.97 3.99
CA SER A 179 7.42 23.37 3.62
C SER A 179 7.58 23.48 2.09
N PRO A 180 8.45 24.38 1.59
CA PRO A 180 8.77 24.42 0.16
C PRO A 180 9.35 23.12 -0.39
N HIS A 181 9.98 22.31 0.47
CA HIS A 181 10.50 20.98 0.13
C HIS A 181 9.33 20.00 -0.12
N THR A 182 8.34 19.97 0.77
CA THR A 182 7.13 19.15 0.63
C THR A 182 6.37 19.47 -0.66
N ILE A 183 6.26 20.75 -1.01
CA ILE A 183 5.62 21.16 -2.27
C ILE A 183 6.40 20.66 -3.48
N ARG A 184 7.73 20.68 -3.47
CA ARG A 184 8.54 20.13 -4.56
C ARG A 184 8.33 18.65 -4.74
N THR A 185 8.24 17.88 -3.64
CA THR A 185 7.97 16.44 -3.67
C THR A 185 6.60 16.17 -4.30
N HIS A 186 5.55 16.89 -3.88
CA HIS A 186 4.23 16.75 -4.50
C HIS A 186 4.24 17.11 -6.00
N ILE A 187 4.94 18.17 -6.40
CA ILE A 187 5.03 18.56 -7.81
C ILE A 187 5.77 17.48 -8.62
N TYR A 188 6.83 16.90 -8.08
CA TYR A 188 7.53 15.80 -8.71
C TYR A 188 6.57 14.60 -8.92
N ASN A 189 5.85 14.19 -7.88
CA ASN A 189 4.87 13.10 -7.98
C ASN A 189 3.74 13.41 -8.98
N ILE A 190 3.28 14.66 -9.04
CA ILE A 190 2.29 15.11 -10.05
C ILE A 190 2.84 14.91 -11.46
N TYR A 191 4.10 15.31 -11.72
CA TYR A 191 4.69 15.18 -13.05
C TYR A 191 4.88 13.71 -13.45
N GLU A 192 5.31 12.86 -12.52
CA GLU A 192 5.40 11.41 -12.73
C GLU A 192 4.03 10.82 -13.08
N LYS A 193 2.99 11.12 -12.29
CA LYS A 193 1.63 10.61 -12.50
C LYS A 193 1.00 11.11 -13.81
N LEU A 194 1.31 12.33 -14.19
CA LEU A 194 0.87 12.92 -15.44
C LEU A 194 1.73 12.50 -16.65
N HIS A 195 2.85 11.78 -16.44
CA HIS A 195 3.84 11.47 -17.48
C HIS A 195 4.27 12.73 -18.26
N VAL A 196 4.70 13.78 -17.52
CA VAL A 196 5.16 15.06 -18.07
C VAL A 196 6.46 15.49 -17.40
N GLN A 197 7.21 16.39 -18.06
CA GLN A 197 8.51 16.79 -17.56
C GLN A 197 8.54 18.21 -16.96
N ASN A 198 7.50 19.00 -17.20
CA ASN A 198 7.47 20.39 -16.75
C ASN A 198 6.06 20.90 -16.50
N ARG A 199 5.98 22.10 -15.87
CA ARG A 199 4.73 22.74 -15.51
C ARG A 199 3.81 23.01 -16.71
N VAL A 200 4.36 23.41 -17.85
CA VAL A 200 3.58 23.77 -19.04
C VAL A 200 2.89 22.53 -19.60
N GLU A 201 3.60 21.43 -19.69
CA GLU A 201 3.05 20.14 -20.10
C GLU A 201 1.95 19.66 -19.15
N ALA A 202 2.19 19.78 -17.80
CA ALA A 202 1.20 19.38 -16.81
C ALA A 202 -0.11 20.19 -16.96
N LEU A 203 -0.02 21.48 -17.16
CA LEU A 203 -1.19 22.34 -17.31
C LEU A 203 -1.92 22.12 -18.66
N ASN A 204 -1.18 21.89 -19.76
CA ASN A 204 -1.76 21.57 -21.06
C ASN A 204 -2.52 20.24 -21.01
N LYS A 205 -1.94 19.26 -20.36
CA LYS A 205 -2.56 17.93 -20.21
C LYS A 205 -3.86 17.98 -19.40
N MET A 206 -3.90 18.80 -18.33
CA MET A 206 -5.15 19.05 -17.59
C MET A 206 -6.20 19.82 -18.40
N ALA A 207 -5.76 20.71 -19.28
CA ALA A 207 -6.68 21.49 -20.13
C ALA A 207 -7.19 20.72 -21.35
N GLY A 208 -6.84 19.43 -21.48
CA GLY A 208 -7.21 18.60 -22.64
C GLY A 208 -6.61 19.11 -23.97
N ARG A 209 -5.45 19.80 -23.91
CA ARG A 209 -4.78 20.46 -25.05
C ARG A 209 -3.55 19.68 -25.51
N VAL A 210 -3.61 18.35 -25.51
CA VAL A 210 -2.58 17.47 -26.08
C VAL A 210 -3.19 16.61 -27.16
#